data_7c81f3e9c09acfb2ce455be66ba4ea0f
#
_entry.id   7c81f3e9c09acfb2ce455be66ba4ea0f
#
_cell.length_a   1.000
_cell.length_b   1.000
_cell.length_c   1.000
_cell.angle_alpha   90.00
_cell.angle_beta   90.00
_cell.angle_gamma   90.00
#
_symmetry.space_group_name_H-M   'P 1'
#
loop_
_entity.id
_entity.type
_entity.pdbx_description
1 polymer ?
#
loop_
_entity_poly.entity_id
_entity_poly.type
_entity_poly.pdbx_seq_one_letter_code
_entity_poly.pdbx_strand_id
1 'polypeptide(L)'
;MKKLISMMLMLCAFITFSACSSDDDGPTNPVSNAVVPTSAKIGAEVTVQGSGFAAGQTLYLQPEQGTEVNTNAKMSANGATFTIPYTMTEGKVNVVLKTGNDSWTLGSMTLLAADNPISTLSLPGEMGIGEEVTLTGIGFAQGDKIVVGDKTLETIVTTDGVKVTIPADLAEGEYAISLVRGNASWELGKVYAFQKRQVESITVSDNEA
;
A
#
# COMPACT_ATOMS: atom_id res chain seq x y z
N MET A 1 5.89 -36.71 15.79
CA MET A 1 4.64 -36.18 15.21
C MET A 1 3.88 -35.42 16.30
N LYS A 2 4.16 -34.18 16.51
CA LYS A 2 3.36 -33.29 17.38
C LYS A 2 3.26 -31.93 16.69
N LYS A 3 2.05 -31.63 16.19
CA LYS A 3 1.69 -30.34 15.63
C LYS A 3 1.64 -29.31 16.76
N LEU A 4 2.57 -28.36 16.78
CA LEU A 4 2.50 -27.18 17.62
C LEU A 4 1.68 -26.13 16.87
N ILE A 5 0.41 -26.01 17.26
CA ILE A 5 -0.46 -24.89 16.89
C ILE A 5 0.00 -23.73 17.76
N SER A 6 0.72 -22.78 17.17
CA SER A 6 1.06 -21.51 17.81
C SER A 6 -0.18 -20.62 17.77
N MET A 7 -0.94 -20.68 18.86
CA MET A 7 -2.05 -19.77 19.13
C MET A 7 -1.45 -18.46 19.62
N MET A 8 -1.31 -17.49 18.71
CA MET A 8 -0.83 -16.15 19.04
C MET A 8 -1.91 -15.41 19.80
N LEU A 9 -1.75 -15.40 21.11
CA LEU A 9 -2.62 -14.70 22.05
C LEU A 9 -2.42 -13.19 21.84
N MET A 10 -3.39 -12.53 21.20
CA MET A 10 -3.43 -11.07 21.02
C MET A 10 -3.74 -10.43 22.37
N LEU A 11 -2.69 -9.98 23.07
CA LEU A 11 -2.81 -9.29 24.36
C LEU A 11 -3.26 -7.85 24.09
N CYS A 12 -4.58 -7.60 24.16
CA CYS A 12 -5.14 -6.25 24.17
C CYS A 12 -4.78 -5.57 25.50
N ALA A 13 -3.75 -4.74 25.51
CA ALA A 13 -3.50 -3.84 26.62
C ALA A 13 -4.45 -2.64 26.51
N PHE A 14 -5.50 -2.64 27.34
CA PHE A 14 -6.40 -1.51 27.50
C PHE A 14 -5.73 -0.44 28.38
N ILE A 15 -5.38 0.70 27.79
CA ILE A 15 -4.98 1.88 28.55
C ILE A 15 -6.23 2.74 28.71
N THR A 16 -6.85 2.69 29.90
CA THR A 16 -7.91 3.62 30.29
C THR A 16 -7.27 4.93 30.73
N PHE A 17 -7.36 5.98 29.93
CA PHE A 17 -7.06 7.32 30.37
C PHE A 17 -8.23 7.86 31.19
N SER A 18 -8.00 8.00 32.50
CA SER A 18 -8.88 8.79 33.38
C SER A 18 -8.71 10.26 33.02
N ALA A 19 -9.74 10.89 32.49
CA ALA A 19 -9.76 12.32 32.24
C ALA A 19 -9.81 13.07 33.56
N CYS A 20 -8.73 13.77 33.92
CA CYS A 20 -8.79 14.87 34.87
C CYS A 20 -9.50 16.06 34.20
N SER A 21 -10.62 16.48 34.77
CA SER A 21 -11.30 17.72 34.42
C SER A 21 -10.46 18.91 34.90
N SER A 22 -9.96 19.71 33.97
CA SER A 22 -9.64 21.10 34.18
C SER A 22 -10.58 21.90 33.30
N ASP A 23 -11.28 22.86 33.91
CA ASP A 23 -12.17 23.81 33.25
C ASP A 23 -11.34 24.66 32.25
N ASP A 24 -11.31 24.20 31.01
CA ASP A 24 -10.83 24.95 29.87
C ASP A 24 -11.98 24.97 28.86
N ASP A 25 -12.54 26.18 28.58
CA ASP A 25 -13.71 26.42 27.74
C ASP A 25 -13.48 26.07 26.24
N GLY A 26 -12.66 25.05 25.97
CA GLY A 26 -12.44 24.51 24.65
C GLY A 26 -13.59 23.59 24.18
N PRO A 27 -13.81 23.43 22.87
CA PRO A 27 -14.87 22.59 22.35
C PRO A 27 -14.67 21.13 22.83
N THR A 28 -15.74 20.57 23.43
CA THR A 28 -15.73 19.22 23.98
C THR A 28 -15.60 18.19 22.85
N ASN A 29 -14.73 17.17 23.05
CA ASN A 29 -14.60 16.07 22.11
C ASN A 29 -15.96 15.38 21.91
N PRO A 30 -16.52 15.36 20.68
CA PRO A 30 -17.82 14.77 20.40
C PRO A 30 -17.81 13.23 20.50
N VAL A 31 -16.62 12.60 20.44
CA VAL A 31 -16.48 11.14 20.52
C VAL A 31 -16.08 10.74 21.93
N SER A 32 -16.88 9.85 22.52
CA SER A 32 -16.62 9.23 23.82
C SER A 32 -16.19 7.77 23.66
N ASN A 33 -15.41 7.29 24.63
CA ASN A 33 -14.91 5.91 24.68
C ASN A 33 -14.20 5.48 23.38
N ALA A 34 -13.41 6.40 22.81
CA ALA A 34 -12.63 6.08 21.63
C ALA A 34 -11.59 4.99 21.91
N VAL A 35 -11.60 3.92 21.11
CA VAL A 35 -10.61 2.84 21.14
C VAL A 35 -9.91 2.78 19.80
N VAL A 36 -8.66 3.20 19.80
CA VAL A 36 -7.78 3.13 18.63
C VAL A 36 -6.97 1.85 18.71
N PRO A 37 -6.89 1.02 17.66
CA PRO A 37 -6.00 -0.15 17.64
C PRO A 37 -4.56 0.24 17.94
N THR A 38 -3.83 -0.61 18.66
CA THR A 38 -2.41 -0.34 19.01
C THR A 38 -1.48 -0.36 17.80
N SER A 39 -1.81 -1.15 16.77
CA SER A 39 -1.06 -1.23 15.53
C SER A 39 -1.95 -1.67 14.37
N ALA A 40 -1.56 -1.31 13.15
CA ALA A 40 -2.16 -1.78 11.92
C ALA A 40 -1.13 -1.75 10.77
N LYS A 41 -1.30 -2.62 9.78
CA LYS A 41 -0.47 -2.59 8.57
C LYS A 41 -0.95 -1.51 7.61
N ILE A 42 -0.04 -0.89 6.90
CA ILE A 42 -0.35 -0.01 5.78
C ILE A 42 -1.16 -0.82 4.76
N GLY A 43 -2.25 -0.25 4.23
CA GLY A 43 -3.19 -0.93 3.34
C GLY A 43 -4.28 -1.74 4.04
N ALA A 44 -4.19 -1.98 5.34
CA ALA A 44 -5.22 -2.69 6.10
C ALA A 44 -6.44 -1.81 6.41
N GLU A 45 -7.61 -2.44 6.49
CA GLU A 45 -8.80 -1.80 7.01
C GLU A 45 -8.77 -1.76 8.54
N VAL A 46 -9.09 -0.61 9.11
CA VAL A 46 -9.07 -0.33 10.55
C VAL A 46 -10.39 0.29 10.97
N THR A 47 -10.87 -0.10 12.15
CA THR A 47 -12.00 0.54 12.80
C THR A 47 -11.57 1.17 14.13
N VAL A 48 -11.75 2.47 14.26
CA VAL A 48 -11.70 3.19 15.54
C VAL A 48 -13.08 3.10 16.16
N GLN A 49 -13.20 2.39 17.26
CA GLN A 49 -14.47 2.25 17.99
C GLN A 49 -14.73 3.48 18.86
N GLY A 50 -16.00 3.76 19.16
CA GLY A 50 -16.40 4.88 20.03
C GLY A 50 -17.82 5.32 19.71
N SER A 51 -18.40 6.15 20.59
CA SER A 51 -19.73 6.71 20.42
C SER A 51 -19.64 8.19 20.11
N GLY A 52 -20.51 8.69 19.23
CA GLY A 52 -20.55 10.10 18.84
C GLY A 52 -19.89 10.43 17.50
N PHE A 53 -19.42 9.42 16.77
CA PHE A 53 -19.05 9.64 15.36
C PHE A 53 -20.28 10.00 14.53
N ALA A 54 -20.16 11.00 13.68
CA ALA A 54 -21.27 11.55 12.90
C ALA A 54 -20.82 12.01 11.50
N ALA A 55 -21.78 12.17 10.61
CA ALA A 55 -21.54 12.76 9.28
C ALA A 55 -20.98 14.20 9.42
N GLY A 56 -20.06 14.56 8.54
CA GLY A 56 -19.37 15.87 8.58
C GLY A 56 -18.08 15.88 9.41
N GLN A 57 -17.82 14.84 10.19
CA GLN A 57 -16.53 14.64 10.84
C GLN A 57 -15.55 13.98 9.86
N THR A 58 -14.26 14.24 10.06
CA THR A 58 -13.18 13.61 9.29
C THR A 58 -12.10 13.07 10.22
N LEU A 59 -11.54 11.90 9.89
CA LEU A 59 -10.41 11.33 10.58
C LEU A 59 -9.12 11.51 9.78
N TYR A 60 -8.07 11.87 10.48
CA TYR A 60 -6.73 12.02 9.94
C TYR A 60 -5.75 11.13 10.68
N LEU A 61 -4.76 10.65 9.97
CA LEU A 61 -3.55 10.06 10.54
C LEU A 61 -2.46 11.12 10.52
N GLN A 62 -1.95 11.46 11.71
CA GLN A 62 -0.90 12.45 11.89
C GLN A 62 0.38 11.76 12.35
N PRO A 63 1.39 11.61 11.45
CA PRO A 63 2.70 11.09 11.84
C PRO A 63 3.42 12.06 12.79
N GLU A 64 4.41 11.57 13.52
CA GLU A 64 5.25 12.43 14.39
C GLU A 64 6.03 13.47 13.57
N GLN A 65 6.36 13.13 12.32
CA GLN A 65 6.97 14.02 11.34
C GLN A 65 6.24 13.91 10.01
N GLY A 66 5.94 15.06 9.40
CA GLY A 66 5.25 15.13 8.12
C GLY A 66 3.84 15.70 8.20
N THR A 67 3.11 15.61 7.10
CA THR A 67 1.75 16.13 6.97
C THR A 67 0.72 15.07 7.38
N GLU A 68 -0.35 15.52 8.00
CA GLU A 68 -1.52 14.68 8.27
C GLU A 68 -2.18 14.20 6.97
N VAL A 69 -2.68 12.97 6.99
CA VAL A 69 -3.34 12.33 5.84
C VAL A 69 -4.80 12.06 6.19
N ASN A 70 -5.71 12.55 5.35
CA ASN A 70 -7.14 12.25 5.48
C ASN A 70 -7.38 10.77 5.15
N THR A 71 -8.08 10.07 6.04
CA THR A 71 -8.36 8.64 5.89
C THR A 71 -9.59 8.36 5.04
N ASN A 72 -10.42 9.37 4.73
CA ASN A 72 -11.73 9.21 4.10
C ASN A 72 -12.61 8.18 4.84
N ALA A 73 -12.57 8.19 6.17
CA ALA A 73 -13.24 7.23 7.02
C ALA A 73 -14.76 7.23 6.82
N LYS A 74 -15.33 6.03 6.84
CA LYS A 74 -16.78 5.84 6.90
C LYS A 74 -17.21 5.92 8.35
N MET A 75 -17.98 6.97 8.69
CA MET A 75 -18.51 7.20 10.04
C MET A 75 -19.76 6.36 10.27
N SER A 76 -19.88 5.81 11.48
CA SER A 76 -21.07 5.12 11.99
C SER A 76 -21.28 5.48 13.45
N ALA A 77 -22.46 5.19 14.02
CA ALA A 77 -22.76 5.50 15.43
C ALA A 77 -21.77 4.86 16.42
N ASN A 78 -21.14 3.74 16.06
CA ASN A 78 -20.29 2.93 16.94
C ASN A 78 -18.80 2.99 16.56
N GLY A 79 -18.42 3.81 15.57
CA GLY A 79 -17.03 3.91 15.17
C GLY A 79 -16.83 4.49 13.77
N ALA A 80 -15.57 4.59 13.39
CA ALA A 80 -15.14 5.05 12.08
C ALA A 80 -14.21 4.01 11.45
N THR A 81 -14.52 3.59 10.22
CA THR A 81 -13.75 2.56 9.49
C THR A 81 -13.07 3.18 8.28
N PHE A 82 -11.81 2.86 8.08
CA PHE A 82 -10.99 3.36 6.97
C PHE A 82 -9.86 2.39 6.64
N THR A 83 -9.31 2.52 5.43
CA THR A 83 -8.09 1.82 5.03
C THR A 83 -6.87 2.71 5.27
N ILE A 84 -5.81 2.18 5.88
CA ILE A 84 -4.55 2.91 6.05
C ILE A 84 -3.97 3.21 4.65
N PRO A 85 -3.79 4.49 4.28
CA PRO A 85 -3.31 4.83 2.94
C PRO A 85 -1.88 4.34 2.69
N TYR A 86 -1.59 3.86 1.48
CA TYR A 86 -0.23 3.47 1.07
C TYR A 86 0.75 4.64 0.95
N THR A 87 0.27 5.88 1.06
CA THR A 87 1.10 7.09 1.17
C THR A 87 1.70 7.29 2.56
N MET A 88 1.24 6.51 3.54
CA MET A 88 1.83 6.51 4.88
C MET A 88 3.16 5.74 4.91
N THR A 89 3.98 6.05 5.90
CA THR A 89 5.20 5.32 6.24
C THR A 89 5.02 4.61 7.57
N GLU A 90 5.82 3.59 7.81
CA GLU A 90 5.87 2.90 9.11
C GLU A 90 6.23 3.86 10.24
N GLY A 91 5.71 3.59 11.43
CA GLY A 91 5.98 4.38 12.62
C GLY A 91 4.72 4.77 13.38
N LYS A 92 4.92 5.57 14.42
CA LYS A 92 3.82 6.02 15.28
C LYS A 92 3.04 7.16 14.62
N VAL A 93 1.71 7.06 14.68
CA VAL A 93 0.79 8.08 14.21
C VAL A 93 -0.29 8.35 15.25
N ASN A 94 -0.74 9.60 15.33
CA ASN A 94 -1.93 9.96 16.08
C ASN A 94 -3.15 9.86 15.17
N VAL A 95 -4.27 9.42 15.75
CA VAL A 95 -5.59 9.44 15.10
C VAL A 95 -6.30 10.70 15.56
N VAL A 96 -6.55 11.61 14.64
CA VAL A 96 -7.11 12.94 14.92
C VAL A 96 -8.49 13.06 14.27
N LEU A 97 -9.49 13.36 15.07
CA LEU A 97 -10.83 13.72 14.63
C LEU A 97 -10.89 15.20 14.37
N LYS A 98 -11.51 15.62 13.26
CA LYS A 98 -11.79 17.02 12.97
C LYS A 98 -13.26 17.26 12.68
N THR A 99 -13.78 18.37 13.16
CA THR A 99 -15.13 18.86 12.89
C THR A 99 -15.09 20.39 12.73
N GLY A 100 -15.32 20.88 11.54
CA GLY A 100 -15.12 22.31 11.25
C GLY A 100 -13.68 22.74 11.52
N ASN A 101 -13.48 23.68 12.46
CA ASN A 101 -12.16 24.17 12.87
C ASN A 101 -11.58 23.44 14.08
N ASP A 102 -12.35 22.57 14.72
CA ASP A 102 -11.95 21.89 15.94
C ASP A 102 -11.29 20.54 15.63
N SER A 103 -10.35 20.16 16.49
CA SER A 103 -9.62 18.89 16.34
C SER A 103 -9.34 18.25 17.70
N TRP A 104 -9.44 16.91 17.75
CA TRP A 104 -9.18 16.12 18.95
C TRP A 104 -8.37 14.87 18.61
N THR A 105 -7.34 14.60 19.40
CA THR A 105 -6.58 13.34 19.28
C THR A 105 -7.35 12.26 20.01
N LEU A 106 -7.81 11.24 19.28
CA LEU A 106 -8.53 10.09 19.81
C LEU A 106 -7.62 9.02 20.42
N GLY A 107 -6.37 8.96 19.97
CA GLY A 107 -5.36 8.02 20.40
C GLY A 107 -4.22 7.93 19.41
N SER A 108 -3.35 6.93 19.59
CA SER A 108 -2.24 6.67 18.67
C SER A 108 -2.14 5.20 18.32
N MET A 109 -1.58 4.90 17.14
CA MET A 109 -1.26 3.53 16.70
C MET A 109 0.12 3.50 16.06
N THR A 110 0.68 2.31 15.95
CA THR A 110 1.91 2.06 15.20
C THR A 110 1.57 1.47 13.84
N LEU A 111 1.99 2.13 12.77
CA LEU A 111 1.86 1.61 11.41
C LEU A 111 3.01 0.64 11.14
N LEU A 112 2.65 -0.53 10.63
CA LEU A 112 3.56 -1.61 10.25
C LEU A 112 3.64 -1.67 8.71
N ALA A 113 4.71 -2.30 8.20
CA ALA A 113 4.88 -2.55 6.78
C ALA A 113 3.64 -3.17 6.14
N ALA A 114 3.34 -2.75 4.92
CA ALA A 114 2.27 -3.33 4.12
C ALA A 114 2.64 -4.75 3.65
N ASP A 115 1.67 -5.66 3.63
CA ASP A 115 1.84 -6.95 2.98
C ASP A 115 1.87 -6.78 1.45
N ASN A 116 2.59 -7.69 0.76
CA ASN A 116 2.56 -7.73 -0.69
C ASN A 116 1.11 -8.02 -1.15
N PRO A 117 0.49 -7.09 -1.92
CA PRO A 117 -0.89 -7.26 -2.34
C PRO A 117 -1.07 -8.23 -3.51
N ILE A 118 0.02 -8.65 -4.16
CA ILE A 118 -0.04 -9.49 -5.35
C ILE A 118 -0.08 -10.96 -4.96
N SER A 119 -1.08 -11.66 -5.47
CA SER A 119 -1.21 -13.11 -5.41
C SER A 119 -1.18 -13.72 -6.81
N THR A 120 -0.89 -15.02 -6.89
CA THR A 120 -0.86 -15.76 -8.16
C THR A 120 0.01 -15.11 -9.24
N LEU A 121 1.14 -14.49 -8.82
CA LEU A 121 2.06 -13.83 -9.73
C LEU A 121 2.70 -14.82 -10.70
N SER A 122 2.71 -14.47 -11.97
CA SER A 122 3.51 -15.13 -13.01
C SER A 122 4.29 -14.05 -13.78
N LEU A 123 5.60 -14.10 -13.65
CA LEU A 123 6.51 -13.29 -14.45
C LEU A 123 6.85 -14.02 -15.76
N PRO A 124 7.04 -13.32 -16.88
CA PRO A 124 7.61 -13.93 -18.08
C PRO A 124 9.04 -14.38 -17.79
N GLY A 125 9.50 -15.44 -18.46
CA GLY A 125 10.91 -15.88 -18.34
C GLY A 125 11.88 -14.85 -18.89
N GLU A 126 11.46 -14.11 -19.92
CA GLU A 126 12.24 -13.09 -20.60
C GLU A 126 11.34 -11.92 -21.01
N MET A 127 11.92 -10.72 -21.20
CA MET A 127 11.22 -9.52 -21.67
C MET A 127 12.03 -8.81 -22.77
N GLY A 128 11.34 -8.47 -23.86
CA GLY A 128 11.95 -7.72 -24.98
C GLY A 128 12.15 -6.26 -24.63
N ILE A 129 13.36 -5.74 -24.82
CA ILE A 129 13.68 -4.32 -24.66
C ILE A 129 12.92 -3.53 -25.72
N GLY A 130 12.22 -2.47 -25.31
CA GLY A 130 11.34 -1.67 -26.16
C GLY A 130 9.94 -2.26 -26.39
N GLU A 131 9.62 -3.43 -25.84
CA GLU A 131 8.34 -4.11 -26.04
C GLU A 131 7.37 -3.92 -24.86
N GLU A 132 6.06 -4.09 -25.14
CA GLU A 132 5.05 -4.20 -24.10
C GLU A 132 5.06 -5.64 -23.53
N VAL A 133 5.11 -5.75 -22.22
CA VAL A 133 5.12 -7.01 -21.50
C VAL A 133 3.96 -7.03 -20.49
N THR A 134 3.32 -8.17 -20.32
CA THR A 134 2.29 -8.39 -19.32
C THR A 134 2.87 -9.18 -18.13
N LEU A 135 2.77 -8.61 -16.94
CA LEU A 135 2.98 -9.32 -15.67
C LEU A 135 1.62 -9.81 -15.19
N THR A 136 1.44 -11.13 -15.17
CA THR A 136 0.16 -11.73 -14.80
C THR A 136 0.08 -11.90 -13.28
N GLY A 137 -1.06 -11.57 -12.68
CA GLY A 137 -1.27 -11.72 -11.24
C GLY A 137 -2.51 -10.98 -10.76
N ILE A 138 -2.98 -11.34 -9.57
CA ILE A 138 -4.15 -10.72 -8.93
C ILE A 138 -3.68 -9.75 -7.86
N GLY A 139 -4.31 -8.58 -7.79
CA GLY A 139 -4.05 -7.57 -6.75
C GLY A 139 -3.37 -6.32 -7.25
N PHE A 140 -3.01 -6.23 -8.54
CA PHE A 140 -2.58 -4.98 -9.15
C PHE A 140 -3.70 -3.94 -9.12
N ALA A 141 -3.35 -2.68 -8.88
CA ALA A 141 -4.29 -1.57 -8.78
C ALA A 141 -3.85 -0.38 -9.62
N GLN A 142 -4.80 0.47 -9.97
CA GLN A 142 -4.50 1.70 -10.68
C GLN A 142 -3.55 2.59 -9.85
N GLY A 143 -2.52 3.13 -10.49
CA GLY A 143 -1.48 3.92 -9.83
C GLY A 143 -0.28 3.10 -9.32
N ASP A 144 -0.33 1.77 -9.42
CA ASP A 144 0.85 0.94 -9.22
C ASP A 144 1.94 1.30 -10.23
N LYS A 145 3.19 1.17 -9.82
CA LYS A 145 4.36 1.30 -10.69
C LYS A 145 5.14 0.00 -10.67
N ILE A 146 5.72 -0.35 -11.80
CA ILE A 146 6.69 -1.45 -11.87
C ILE A 146 8.08 -0.84 -12.01
N VAL A 147 9.00 -1.32 -11.17
CA VAL A 147 10.41 -0.93 -11.24
C VAL A 147 11.21 -2.09 -11.82
N VAL A 148 11.99 -1.81 -12.86
CA VAL A 148 12.91 -2.75 -13.51
C VAL A 148 14.32 -2.21 -13.37
N GLY A 149 15.12 -2.79 -12.50
CA GLY A 149 16.42 -2.22 -12.13
C GLY A 149 16.26 -0.85 -11.45
N ASP A 150 16.70 0.20 -12.13
CA ASP A 150 16.57 1.61 -11.70
C ASP A 150 15.43 2.37 -12.41
N LYS A 151 14.74 1.73 -13.34
CA LYS A 151 13.69 2.35 -14.17
C LYS A 151 12.32 2.14 -13.56
N THR A 152 11.60 3.22 -13.31
CA THR A 152 10.18 3.19 -12.89
C THR A 152 9.29 3.29 -14.13
N LEU A 153 8.41 2.30 -14.31
CA LEU A 153 7.54 2.18 -15.48
C LEU A 153 6.10 2.49 -15.11
N GLU A 154 5.43 3.22 -15.99
CA GLU A 154 3.99 3.39 -15.94
C GLU A 154 3.29 2.08 -16.27
N THR A 155 2.16 1.84 -15.60
CA THR A 155 1.42 0.59 -15.72
C THR A 155 0.03 0.81 -16.31
N ILE A 156 -0.42 -0.17 -17.09
CA ILE A 156 -1.83 -0.29 -17.51
C ILE A 156 -2.39 -1.54 -16.84
N VAL A 157 -3.28 -1.33 -15.86
CA VAL A 157 -3.93 -2.44 -15.15
C VAL A 157 -4.95 -3.10 -16.05
N THR A 158 -4.92 -4.43 -16.11
CA THR A 158 -5.86 -5.28 -16.87
C THR A 158 -6.56 -6.26 -15.93
N THR A 159 -7.49 -7.05 -16.45
CA THR A 159 -8.17 -8.10 -15.67
C THR A 159 -7.22 -9.18 -15.17
N ASP A 160 -6.14 -9.45 -15.90
CA ASP A 160 -5.24 -10.59 -15.67
C ASP A 160 -3.89 -10.17 -15.05
N GLY A 161 -3.68 -8.86 -14.87
CA GLY A 161 -2.42 -8.36 -14.35
C GLY A 161 -2.13 -6.91 -14.74
N VAL A 162 -0.89 -6.64 -15.11
CA VAL A 162 -0.43 -5.29 -15.48
C VAL A 162 0.45 -5.34 -16.72
N LYS A 163 0.24 -4.40 -17.64
CA LYS A 163 1.09 -4.17 -18.81
C LYS A 163 2.07 -3.05 -18.54
N VAL A 164 3.30 -3.24 -18.99
CA VAL A 164 4.38 -2.26 -18.92
C VAL A 164 5.15 -2.24 -20.25
N THR A 165 5.68 -1.09 -20.61
CA THR A 165 6.62 -0.99 -21.75
C THR A 165 8.04 -0.99 -21.21
N ILE A 166 8.85 -1.95 -21.65
CA ILE A 166 10.26 -2.03 -21.26
C ILE A 166 11.04 -0.92 -21.97
N PRO A 167 11.84 -0.11 -21.25
CA PRO A 167 12.57 1.00 -21.85
C PRO A 167 13.54 0.54 -22.95
N ALA A 168 13.56 1.24 -24.06
CA ALA A 168 14.45 0.92 -25.18
C ALA A 168 15.94 1.17 -24.88
N ASP A 169 16.23 1.95 -23.82
CA ASP A 169 17.58 2.24 -23.34
C ASP A 169 18.06 1.28 -22.23
N LEU A 170 17.26 0.25 -21.91
CA LEU A 170 17.67 -0.78 -20.97
C LEU A 170 18.76 -1.67 -21.60
N ALA A 171 19.79 -2.02 -20.84
CA ALA A 171 20.79 -2.98 -21.31
C ALA A 171 20.28 -4.42 -21.24
N GLU A 172 20.88 -5.35 -22.00
CA GLU A 172 20.61 -6.77 -21.81
C GLU A 172 21.14 -7.25 -20.45
N GLY A 173 20.34 -8.08 -19.76
CA GLY A 173 20.73 -8.60 -18.46
C GLY A 173 19.56 -9.05 -17.58
N GLU A 174 19.89 -9.57 -16.41
CA GLU A 174 18.91 -9.94 -15.38
C GLU A 174 18.55 -8.73 -14.53
N TYR A 175 17.26 -8.50 -14.35
CA TYR A 175 16.73 -7.38 -13.58
C TYR A 175 15.76 -7.87 -12.50
N ALA A 176 15.90 -7.32 -11.30
CA ALA A 176 14.86 -7.42 -10.28
C ALA A 176 13.65 -6.60 -10.72
N ILE A 177 12.48 -7.19 -10.55
CA ILE A 177 11.19 -6.55 -10.81
C ILE A 177 10.55 -6.25 -9.45
N SER A 178 10.17 -5.01 -9.22
CA SER A 178 9.47 -4.61 -8.00
C SER A 178 8.16 -3.89 -8.31
N LEU A 179 7.18 -4.10 -7.45
CA LEU A 179 5.94 -3.32 -7.41
C LEU A 179 6.12 -2.16 -6.43
N VAL A 180 5.69 -0.98 -6.81
CA VAL A 180 5.60 0.20 -5.94
C VAL A 180 4.16 0.68 -5.90
N ARG A 181 3.60 0.82 -4.69
CA ARG A 181 2.27 1.39 -4.43
C ARG A 181 2.38 2.41 -3.30
N GLY A 182 2.21 3.68 -3.63
CA GLY A 182 2.48 4.76 -2.69
C GLY A 182 3.93 4.74 -2.22
N ASN A 183 4.15 4.60 -0.90
CA ASN A 183 5.48 4.51 -0.30
C ASN A 183 5.94 3.06 -0.06
N ALA A 184 5.09 2.07 -0.33
CA ALA A 184 5.42 0.66 -0.16
C ALA A 184 6.01 0.06 -1.44
N SER A 185 6.96 -0.86 -1.28
CA SER A 185 7.62 -1.56 -2.40
C SER A 185 7.82 -3.03 -2.05
N TRP A 186 7.61 -3.90 -3.05
CA TRP A 186 7.79 -5.34 -2.91
C TRP A 186 8.53 -5.90 -4.13
N GLU A 187 9.56 -6.70 -3.88
CA GLU A 187 10.21 -7.46 -4.93
C GLU A 187 9.27 -8.57 -5.40
N LEU A 188 9.03 -8.63 -6.71
CA LEU A 188 8.18 -9.62 -7.36
C LEU A 188 8.99 -10.81 -7.90
N GLY A 189 10.26 -10.61 -8.20
CA GLY A 189 11.17 -11.60 -8.74
C GLY A 189 12.17 -11.00 -9.71
N LYS A 190 12.75 -11.85 -10.56
CA LYS A 190 13.72 -11.45 -11.57
C LYS A 190 13.32 -11.92 -12.96
N VAL A 191 13.69 -11.14 -13.98
CA VAL A 191 13.43 -11.43 -15.38
C VAL A 191 14.65 -11.01 -16.20
N TYR A 192 14.97 -11.77 -17.25
CA TYR A 192 16.04 -11.42 -18.18
C TYR A 192 15.52 -10.51 -19.29
N ALA A 193 16.15 -9.34 -19.46
CA ALA A 193 15.86 -8.42 -20.56
C ALA A 193 16.80 -8.70 -21.75
N PHE A 194 16.25 -8.83 -22.94
CA PHE A 194 17.02 -9.10 -24.16
C PHE A 194 16.68 -8.11 -25.28
N GLN A 195 17.68 -7.81 -26.11
CA GLN A 195 17.50 -7.04 -27.34
C GLN A 195 16.98 -7.96 -28.44
N LYS A 196 15.78 -7.65 -28.96
CA LYS A 196 15.24 -8.38 -30.09
C LYS A 196 16.09 -8.09 -31.35
N ARG A 197 16.83 -9.07 -31.81
CA ARG A 197 17.60 -8.94 -33.06
C ARG A 197 16.65 -9.10 -34.24
N GLN A 198 16.59 -8.09 -35.11
CA GLN A 198 15.95 -8.23 -36.41
C GLN A 198 16.84 -9.12 -37.27
N VAL A 199 16.35 -10.27 -37.70
CA VAL A 199 17.00 -11.05 -38.75
C VAL A 199 16.68 -10.34 -40.05
N GLU A 200 17.61 -9.51 -40.55
CA GLU A 200 17.55 -9.03 -41.90
C GLU A 200 17.60 -10.26 -42.82
N SER A 201 16.75 -10.28 -43.87
CA SER A 201 16.50 -11.41 -44.75
C SER A 201 17.79 -12.14 -45.18
N ILE A 202 17.84 -13.45 -44.90
CA ILE A 202 18.88 -14.31 -45.46
C ILE A 202 18.60 -14.48 -46.95
N THR A 203 19.33 -13.79 -47.80
CA THR A 203 19.34 -14.04 -49.25
C THR A 203 20.14 -15.34 -49.45
N VAL A 204 19.45 -16.43 -49.69
CA VAL A 204 20.07 -17.66 -50.21
C VAL A 204 20.38 -17.40 -51.68
N SER A 205 21.63 -17.18 -52.01
CA SER A 205 22.06 -17.22 -53.40
C SER A 205 22.09 -18.68 -53.82
N ASP A 206 21.11 -19.08 -54.64
CA ASP A 206 21.18 -20.34 -55.37
C ASP A 206 22.40 -20.29 -56.30
N ASN A 207 23.43 -20.99 -55.90
CA ASN A 207 24.59 -21.18 -56.76
C ASN A 207 24.28 -22.43 -57.58
N GLU A 208 23.57 -22.25 -58.70
CA GLU A 208 23.45 -23.29 -59.72
C GLU A 208 24.79 -23.39 -60.46
N ALA A 209 25.43 -24.56 -60.38
CA ALA A 209 26.57 -24.97 -61.17
C ALA A 209 26.12 -25.78 -62.36
#